data_0c4fa998e7e0af7f228c37211ddd39d7
#
_entry.id   0c4fa998e7e0af7f228c37211ddd39d7
#
_cell.length_a   1.000
_cell.length_b   1.000
_cell.length_c   1.000
_cell.angle_alpha   90.00
_cell.angle_beta   90.00
_cell.angle_gamma   90.00
#
_symmetry.space_group_name_H-M   'P 1'
#
loop_
_entity.id
_entity.type
_entity.pdbx_description
1 polymer ?
#
loop_
_entity_poly.entity_id
_entity_poly.type
_entity_poly.pdbx_seq_one_letter_code
_entity_poly.pdbx_strand_id
1 'polypeptide(L)'
;PYLELNVNNSIKLDFDADDDFKDLLDAFKVLPEDPGLEHLNVTGVYNSLITKLFGDTKWNIGPRGNAWSKFKVYGENKKKILPLYDFDGQEELDYTLWTKDHILLFEAKSVKRNKGLDIGWHKMAYPANRFRKYNRKIIPIYLLKWEKIYHMFVFPVFDFHKDGIIINDQEKLKPNRIFRVNFGSSLDDF
;
A
#
# COMPACT_ATOMS: atom_id res chain seq x y z
N PRO A 1 -9.84 -11.14 6.71
CA PRO A 1 -9.88 -11.84 5.42
C PRO A 1 -8.54 -11.74 4.72
N TYR A 2 -8.14 -12.82 4.07
CA TYR A 2 -6.93 -12.89 3.26
C TYR A 2 -7.32 -12.84 1.79
N LEU A 3 -6.54 -12.14 0.98
CA LEU A 3 -6.78 -11.99 -0.46
C LEU A 3 -5.70 -12.71 -1.24
N GLU A 4 -6.09 -13.46 -2.24
CA GLU A 4 -5.17 -13.99 -3.23
C GLU A 4 -4.90 -12.91 -4.30
N LEU A 5 -3.63 -12.62 -4.54
CA LEU A 5 -3.20 -11.59 -5.48
C LEU A 5 -2.73 -12.19 -6.79
N ASN A 6 -3.26 -11.66 -7.89
CA ASN A 6 -2.79 -11.98 -9.23
C ASN A 6 -2.02 -10.78 -9.80
N VAL A 7 -0.79 -11.00 -10.25
CA VAL A 7 0.10 -9.96 -10.80
C VAL A 7 0.04 -9.81 -12.34
N ASN A 8 -0.76 -10.66 -13.00
CA ASN A 8 -0.96 -10.56 -14.44
C ASN A 8 -1.68 -9.24 -14.76
N ASN A 9 -1.25 -8.51 -15.77
CA ASN A 9 -1.75 -7.19 -16.16
C ASN A 9 -1.27 -6.01 -15.29
N SER A 10 -0.10 -6.11 -14.67
CA SER A 10 0.51 -4.99 -13.96
C SER A 10 1.01 -3.90 -14.91
N ILE A 11 0.82 -2.63 -14.51
CA ILE A 11 1.31 -1.44 -15.23
C ILE A 11 2.76 -1.20 -14.79
N LYS A 12 3.68 -1.12 -15.76
CA LYS A 12 5.08 -0.76 -15.46
C LYS A 12 5.17 0.68 -14.98
N LEU A 13 5.87 0.89 -13.87
CA LEU A 13 6.29 2.21 -13.41
C LEU A 13 7.73 2.46 -13.86
N ASP A 14 7.95 3.69 -14.30
CA ASP A 14 9.27 4.18 -14.61
C ASP A 14 9.93 4.69 -13.33
N PHE A 15 11.24 4.60 -13.27
CA PHE A 15 12.05 5.16 -12.19
C PHE A 15 13.27 5.85 -12.80
N ASP A 16 13.69 6.90 -12.14
CA ASP A 16 14.77 7.77 -12.61
C ASP A 16 15.95 7.59 -11.63
N ALA A 17 16.80 6.61 -11.93
CA ALA A 17 18.03 6.41 -11.20
C ALA A 17 19.16 6.26 -12.21
N ASP A 18 20.22 7.07 -12.07
CA ASP A 18 21.45 6.87 -12.82
C ASP A 18 22.18 5.58 -12.39
N ASP A 19 23.19 5.19 -13.13
CA ASP A 19 23.87 3.92 -12.90
C ASP A 19 24.66 3.95 -11.58
N ASP A 20 25.29 5.08 -11.23
CA ASP A 20 26.01 5.26 -9.96
C ASP A 20 25.07 5.09 -8.76
N PHE A 21 23.84 5.58 -8.90
CA PHE A 21 22.81 5.43 -7.87
C PHE A 21 22.33 3.98 -7.75
N LYS A 22 22.21 3.24 -8.86
CA LYS A 22 21.89 1.81 -8.85
C LYS A 22 22.95 0.99 -8.13
N ASP A 23 24.23 1.25 -8.42
CA ASP A 23 25.36 0.60 -7.76
C ASP A 23 25.34 0.87 -6.25
N LEU A 24 25.05 2.09 -5.84
CA LEU A 24 24.92 2.46 -4.43
C LEU A 24 23.76 1.70 -3.76
N LEU A 25 22.62 1.57 -4.42
CA LEU A 25 21.47 0.82 -3.91
C LEU A 25 21.74 -0.68 -3.77
N ASP A 26 22.51 -1.27 -4.69
CA ASP A 26 22.90 -2.67 -4.61
C ASP A 26 23.92 -2.93 -3.48
N ALA A 27 24.74 -1.92 -3.13
CA ALA A 27 25.71 -1.98 -2.03
C ALA A 27 25.05 -1.88 -0.64
N PHE A 28 23.95 -1.14 -0.50
CA PHE A 28 23.20 -1.05 0.74
C PHE A 28 22.23 -2.21 0.86
N LYS A 29 22.53 -3.15 1.77
CA LYS A 29 21.54 -4.18 2.15
C LYS A 29 20.34 -3.49 2.78
N VAL A 30 19.21 -3.53 2.09
CA VAL A 30 17.92 -3.11 2.66
C VAL A 30 17.68 -3.97 3.90
N LEU A 31 17.44 -3.31 5.04
CA LEU A 31 17.17 -4.02 6.29
C LEU A 31 15.96 -4.95 6.07
N PRO A 32 15.97 -6.17 6.67
CA PRO A 32 14.87 -7.14 6.48
C PRO A 32 13.49 -6.61 6.86
N GLU A 33 13.44 -5.62 7.75
CA GLU A 33 12.24 -4.97 8.26
C GLU A 33 11.78 -3.79 7.39
N ASP A 34 12.64 -3.27 6.50
CA ASP A 34 12.27 -2.25 5.52
C ASP A 34 12.08 -2.92 4.16
N PRO A 35 10.85 -3.06 3.67
CA PRO A 35 10.57 -3.65 2.37
C PRO A 35 10.99 -2.75 1.19
N GLY A 36 11.84 -1.76 1.42
CA GLY A 36 12.38 -0.87 0.40
C GLY A 36 11.47 0.32 0.08
N LEU A 37 10.66 0.76 1.02
CA LEU A 37 9.79 1.93 0.86
C LEU A 37 10.59 3.22 0.60
N GLU A 38 11.71 3.41 1.33
CA GLU A 38 12.60 4.54 1.07
C GLU A 38 13.31 4.41 -0.28
N HIS A 39 13.64 3.19 -0.71
CA HIS A 39 14.20 2.94 -2.03
C HIS A 39 13.29 3.45 -3.15
N LEU A 40 11.98 3.18 -3.04
CA LEU A 40 10.98 3.66 -3.99
C LEU A 40 10.84 5.18 -3.99
N ASN A 41 11.10 5.82 -2.84
CA ASN A 41 11.10 7.27 -2.73
C ASN A 41 12.29 7.89 -3.47
N VAL A 42 13.50 7.46 -3.14
CA VAL A 42 14.73 8.05 -3.69
C VAL A 42 14.92 7.75 -5.18
N THR A 43 14.35 6.68 -5.69
CA THR A 43 14.34 6.34 -7.13
C THR A 43 13.25 7.04 -7.94
N GLY A 44 12.45 7.91 -7.33
CA GLY A 44 11.39 8.64 -8.03
C GLY A 44 10.16 7.79 -8.41
N VAL A 45 10.09 6.52 -7.97
CA VAL A 45 8.95 5.62 -8.27
C VAL A 45 7.64 6.22 -7.77
N TYR A 46 7.65 6.89 -6.61
CA TYR A 46 6.44 7.54 -6.10
C TYR A 46 5.97 8.70 -6.96
N ASN A 47 6.87 9.44 -7.61
CA ASN A 47 6.48 10.45 -8.61
C ASN A 47 5.73 9.79 -9.75
N SER A 48 6.27 8.69 -10.30
CA SER A 48 5.63 7.95 -11.38
C SER A 48 4.27 7.38 -10.95
N LEU A 49 4.17 6.80 -9.76
CA LEU A 49 2.92 6.28 -9.20
C LEU A 49 1.86 7.38 -9.07
N ILE A 50 2.20 8.50 -8.44
CA ILE A 50 1.29 9.62 -8.23
C ILE A 50 0.82 10.19 -9.57
N THR A 51 1.74 10.38 -10.52
CA THR A 51 1.38 10.87 -11.86
C THR A 51 0.43 9.90 -12.59
N LYS A 52 0.67 8.60 -12.51
CA LYS A 52 -0.22 7.58 -13.12
C LYS A 52 -1.59 7.50 -12.45
N LEU A 53 -1.69 7.81 -11.15
CA LEU A 53 -2.96 7.77 -10.41
C LEU A 53 -3.76 9.07 -10.55
N PHE A 54 -3.10 10.22 -10.49
CA PHE A 54 -3.76 11.52 -10.27
C PHE A 54 -3.32 12.63 -11.24
N GLY A 55 -2.39 12.35 -12.16
CA GLY A 55 -1.76 13.37 -12.99
C GLY A 55 -0.67 14.13 -12.23
N ASP A 56 -0.27 15.27 -12.76
CA ASP A 56 0.75 16.12 -12.11
C ASP A 56 0.17 16.79 -10.86
N THR A 57 0.52 16.28 -9.70
CA THR A 57 0.09 16.79 -8.40
C THR A 57 1.22 16.76 -7.39
N LYS A 58 1.27 17.79 -6.55
CA LYS A 58 2.24 17.84 -5.43
C LYS A 58 1.89 16.82 -4.37
N TRP A 59 2.91 16.19 -3.83
CA TRP A 59 2.78 15.22 -2.77
C TRP A 59 3.90 15.37 -1.72
N ASN A 60 3.69 14.79 -0.56
CA ASN A 60 4.65 14.74 0.53
C ASN A 60 4.60 13.38 1.20
N ILE A 61 5.70 13.00 1.83
CA ILE A 61 5.74 11.86 2.75
C ILE A 61 4.94 12.23 4.00
N GLY A 62 4.08 11.31 4.42
CA GLY A 62 3.30 11.47 5.65
C GLY A 62 3.86 10.63 6.81
N PRO A 63 3.08 10.51 7.89
CA PRO A 63 3.48 9.76 9.08
C PRO A 63 3.62 8.26 8.81
N ARG A 64 4.46 7.61 9.61
CA ARG A 64 4.67 6.16 9.69
C ARG A 64 4.92 5.76 11.14
N GLY A 65 4.87 4.47 11.45
CA GLY A 65 5.12 3.90 12.76
C GLY A 65 3.86 3.45 13.49
N ASN A 66 3.99 3.23 14.78
CA ASN A 66 2.96 2.62 15.61
C ASN A 66 2.12 3.67 16.33
N ALA A 67 0.84 3.35 16.52
CA ALA A 67 -0.05 4.17 17.32
C ALA A 67 -1.13 3.32 17.96
N TRP A 68 -1.67 3.77 19.11
CA TRP A 68 -2.83 3.14 19.75
C TRP A 68 -4.11 3.74 19.24
N SER A 69 -5.09 2.91 18.91
CA SER A 69 -6.40 3.34 18.44
C SER A 69 -7.55 2.59 19.09
N LYS A 70 -8.68 3.29 19.18
CA LYS A 70 -9.93 2.71 19.65
C LYS A 70 -11.07 3.17 18.73
N PHE A 71 -11.75 2.22 18.11
CA PHE A 71 -12.86 2.47 17.18
C PHE A 71 -13.69 1.21 16.94
N LYS A 72 -14.85 1.39 16.31
CA LYS A 72 -15.69 0.25 15.92
C LYS A 72 -15.36 -0.26 14.54
N VAL A 73 -15.43 -1.57 14.38
CA VAL A 73 -15.32 -2.24 13.09
C VAL A 73 -16.70 -2.71 12.67
N TYR A 74 -17.08 -2.36 11.44
CA TYR A 74 -18.36 -2.70 10.84
C TYR A 74 -18.15 -3.62 9.65
N GLY A 75 -19.11 -4.53 9.44
CA GLY A 75 -19.21 -5.33 8.23
C GLY A 75 -20.40 -4.90 7.40
N GLU A 76 -20.33 -5.07 6.08
CA GLU A 76 -21.45 -4.89 5.17
C GLU A 76 -22.02 -6.25 4.79
N ASN A 77 -23.31 -6.46 5.04
CA ASN A 77 -24.05 -7.64 4.59
C ASN A 77 -25.34 -7.20 3.90
N LYS A 78 -25.50 -7.52 2.59
CA LYS A 78 -26.69 -7.19 1.78
C LYS A 78 -27.14 -5.71 1.95
N LYS A 79 -26.20 -4.78 1.86
CA LYS A 79 -26.42 -3.33 2.04
C LYS A 79 -26.75 -2.88 3.48
N LYS A 80 -26.65 -3.77 4.46
CA LYS A 80 -26.78 -3.40 5.87
C LYS A 80 -25.42 -3.34 6.50
N ILE A 81 -25.13 -2.22 7.17
CA ILE A 81 -23.91 -2.03 7.94
C ILE A 81 -24.17 -2.51 9.37
N LEU A 82 -23.43 -3.50 9.82
CA LEU A 82 -23.59 -4.11 11.14
C LEU A 82 -22.28 -4.00 11.93
N PRO A 83 -22.34 -3.67 13.23
CA PRO A 83 -21.16 -3.70 14.08
C PRO A 83 -20.65 -5.15 14.21
N LEU A 84 -19.32 -5.33 14.06
CA LEU A 84 -18.67 -6.62 14.23
C LEU A 84 -17.99 -6.71 15.60
N TYR A 85 -17.15 -5.73 15.92
CA TYR A 85 -16.44 -5.64 17.21
C TYR A 85 -15.88 -4.24 17.45
N ASP A 86 -15.48 -3.99 18.69
CA ASP A 86 -14.72 -2.82 19.07
C ASP A 86 -13.21 -3.15 18.98
N PHE A 87 -12.46 -2.36 18.25
CA PHE A 87 -11.00 -2.43 18.22
C PHE A 87 -10.44 -1.53 19.32
N ASP A 88 -9.54 -2.07 20.13
CA ASP A 88 -8.77 -1.34 21.15
C ASP A 88 -7.37 -1.92 21.16
N GLY A 89 -6.42 -1.28 20.46
CA GLY A 89 -5.11 -1.89 20.28
C GLY A 89 -4.14 -1.01 19.49
N GLN A 90 -2.95 -1.58 19.32
CA GLN A 90 -1.90 -0.99 18.50
C GLN A 90 -2.18 -1.24 17.02
N GLU A 91 -2.03 -0.20 16.22
CA GLU A 91 -1.97 -0.24 14.77
C GLU A 91 -0.58 0.14 14.30
N GLU A 92 -0.16 -0.44 13.20
CA GLU A 92 1.10 -0.17 12.54
C GLU A 92 0.84 0.43 11.16
N LEU A 93 1.70 1.37 10.78
CA LEU A 93 1.62 2.08 9.51
C LEU A 93 3.02 2.12 8.90
N ASP A 94 3.22 1.39 7.82
CA ASP A 94 4.54 1.29 7.20
C ASP A 94 4.92 2.59 6.51
N TYR A 95 4.00 3.17 5.72
CA TYR A 95 4.28 4.39 4.97
C TYR A 95 3.01 5.12 4.52
N THR A 96 3.11 6.44 4.34
CA THR A 96 2.05 7.22 3.71
C THR A 96 2.58 8.26 2.74
N LEU A 97 1.81 8.51 1.69
CA LEU A 97 1.98 9.65 0.78
C LEU A 97 0.74 10.52 0.82
N TRP A 98 0.96 11.82 0.84
CA TRP A 98 -0.11 12.81 0.94
C TRP A 98 -0.13 13.72 -0.27
N THR A 99 -1.28 13.80 -0.93
CA THR A 99 -1.59 14.83 -1.93
C THR A 99 -2.62 15.80 -1.34
N LYS A 100 -3.02 16.79 -2.14
CA LYS A 100 -4.09 17.71 -1.73
C LYS A 100 -5.39 16.96 -1.39
N ASP A 101 -5.76 15.94 -2.19
CA ASP A 101 -7.08 15.31 -2.14
C ASP A 101 -7.04 13.84 -1.68
N HIS A 102 -5.85 13.24 -1.58
CA HIS A 102 -5.68 11.83 -1.29
C HIS A 102 -4.62 11.57 -0.22
N ILE A 103 -4.79 10.48 0.51
CA ILE A 103 -3.81 9.86 1.39
C ILE A 103 -3.63 8.41 0.90
N LEU A 104 -2.41 8.05 0.50
CA LEU A 104 -2.06 6.69 0.14
C LEU A 104 -1.45 6.01 1.36
N LEU A 105 -2.05 4.92 1.80
CA LEU A 105 -1.56 4.10 2.92
C LEU A 105 -0.89 2.86 2.38
N PHE A 106 0.37 2.66 2.74
CA PHE A 106 1.12 1.48 2.34
C PHE A 106 1.22 0.48 3.48
N GLU A 107 0.89 -0.75 3.19
CA GLU A 107 1.31 -1.95 3.92
C GLU A 107 2.28 -2.69 3.02
N ALA A 108 3.47 -2.98 3.52
CA ALA A 108 4.53 -3.53 2.72
C ALA A 108 4.97 -4.91 3.22
N LYS A 109 5.28 -5.81 2.30
CA LYS A 109 5.74 -7.15 2.63
C LYS A 109 6.80 -7.64 1.67
N SER A 110 7.89 -8.16 2.22
CA SER A 110 8.87 -8.92 1.46
C SER A 110 8.52 -10.40 1.50
N VAL A 111 8.52 -11.05 0.35
CA VAL A 111 8.24 -12.49 0.26
C VAL A 111 9.35 -13.23 -0.45
N LYS A 112 9.58 -14.47 -0.02
CA LYS A 112 10.41 -15.42 -0.76
C LYS A 112 9.54 -16.10 -1.83
N ARG A 113 10.15 -16.41 -2.98
CA ARG A 113 9.52 -17.20 -4.05
C ARG A 113 8.80 -18.41 -3.44
N ASN A 114 7.56 -18.66 -3.81
CA ASN A 114 6.75 -19.83 -3.43
C ASN A 114 5.97 -19.76 -2.10
N LYS A 115 5.77 -18.60 -1.50
CA LYS A 115 4.77 -18.48 -0.42
C LYS A 115 3.53 -17.79 -0.96
N GLY A 116 2.34 -18.32 -0.63
CA GLY A 116 1.05 -17.70 -0.92
C GLY A 116 1.02 -16.25 -0.42
N LEU A 117 0.33 -15.40 -1.16
CA LEU A 117 0.25 -13.96 -0.88
C LEU A 117 -1.03 -13.69 -0.11
N ASP A 118 -0.92 -13.77 1.22
CA ASP A 118 -2.04 -13.41 2.09
C ASP A 118 -1.90 -11.97 2.56
N ILE A 119 -2.84 -11.13 2.18
CA ILE A 119 -2.95 -9.77 2.70
C ILE A 119 -3.84 -9.77 3.94
N GLY A 120 -3.30 -9.32 5.06
CA GLY A 120 -4.08 -8.97 6.22
C GLY A 120 -4.79 -7.62 5.99
N TRP A 121 -6.03 -7.64 5.47
CA TRP A 121 -6.77 -6.40 5.17
C TRP A 121 -6.88 -5.45 6.36
N HIS A 122 -6.99 -5.97 7.58
CA HIS A 122 -7.03 -5.19 8.81
C HIS A 122 -5.78 -4.31 8.99
N LYS A 123 -4.62 -4.73 8.51
CA LYS A 123 -3.37 -3.95 8.61
C LYS A 123 -3.42 -2.65 7.82
N MET A 124 -4.18 -2.60 6.72
CA MET A 124 -4.42 -1.37 5.97
C MET A 124 -5.65 -0.62 6.49
N ALA A 125 -6.68 -1.34 6.91
CA ALA A 125 -7.94 -0.75 7.32
C ALA A 125 -7.84 -0.01 8.65
N TYR A 126 -7.13 -0.55 9.65
CA TYR A 126 -7.07 0.06 10.97
C TYR A 126 -6.33 1.39 10.97
N PRO A 127 -5.13 1.52 10.39
CA PRO A 127 -4.49 2.82 10.23
C PRO A 127 -5.34 3.82 9.44
N ALA A 128 -6.10 3.35 8.43
CA ALA A 128 -6.96 4.22 7.64
C ALA A 128 -7.99 4.98 8.50
N ASN A 129 -8.54 4.34 9.54
CA ASN A 129 -9.50 4.99 10.43
C ASN A 129 -8.94 6.25 11.11
N ARG A 130 -7.64 6.32 11.40
CA ARG A 130 -6.98 7.49 11.98
C ARG A 130 -7.04 8.69 11.06
N PHE A 131 -7.00 8.48 9.75
CA PHE A 131 -6.96 9.52 8.74
C PHE A 131 -8.34 10.02 8.29
N ARG A 132 -9.43 9.37 8.70
CA ARG A 132 -10.80 9.76 8.29
C ARG A 132 -11.20 11.19 8.66
N LYS A 133 -10.56 11.77 9.69
CA LYS A 133 -10.79 13.15 10.11
C LYS A 133 -10.28 14.20 9.12
N TYR A 134 -9.38 13.81 8.22
CA TYR A 134 -8.89 14.67 7.16
C TYR A 134 -9.82 14.53 5.96
N ASN A 135 -10.25 15.63 5.38
CA ASN A 135 -11.19 15.62 4.24
C ASN A 135 -10.46 15.20 2.95
N ARG A 136 -9.95 13.96 2.93
CA ARG A 136 -9.20 13.36 1.82
C ARG A 136 -9.64 11.91 1.60
N LYS A 137 -9.56 11.46 0.36
CA LYS A 137 -9.79 10.06 0.00
C LYS A 137 -8.62 9.21 0.45
N ILE A 138 -8.88 8.15 1.19
CA ILE A 138 -7.86 7.25 1.73
C ILE A 138 -7.78 6.02 0.84
N ILE A 139 -6.64 5.82 0.17
CA ILE A 139 -6.39 4.76 -0.79
C ILE A 139 -5.39 3.79 -0.19
N PRO A 140 -5.78 2.55 0.09
CA PRO A 140 -4.85 1.52 0.54
C PRO A 140 -4.02 0.98 -0.61
N ILE A 141 -2.73 0.81 -0.37
CA ILE A 141 -1.78 0.22 -1.30
C ILE A 141 -1.02 -0.90 -0.58
N TYR A 142 -1.15 -2.12 -1.09
CA TYR A 142 -0.32 -3.21 -0.64
C TYR A 142 0.91 -3.33 -1.53
N LEU A 143 2.09 -3.19 -0.91
CA LEU A 143 3.38 -3.30 -1.58
C LEU A 143 3.97 -4.68 -1.34
N LEU A 144 4.21 -5.40 -2.40
CA LEU A 144 4.86 -6.68 -2.37
C LEU A 144 6.25 -6.57 -3.00
N LYS A 145 7.29 -6.83 -2.21
CA LYS A 145 8.65 -6.95 -2.71
C LYS A 145 9.02 -8.42 -2.87
N TRP A 146 9.43 -8.75 -4.07
CA TRP A 146 9.99 -10.05 -4.41
C TRP A 146 11.32 -9.85 -5.15
N GLU A 147 12.41 -10.13 -4.46
CA GLU A 147 13.78 -9.85 -4.97
C GLU A 147 13.92 -8.35 -5.35
N LYS A 148 14.19 -8.07 -6.62
CA LYS A 148 14.28 -6.70 -7.17
C LYS A 148 12.98 -6.21 -7.81
N ILE A 149 11.89 -6.97 -7.69
CA ILE A 149 10.58 -6.64 -8.26
C ILE A 149 9.63 -6.19 -7.16
N TYR A 150 8.97 -5.06 -7.41
CA TYR A 150 7.94 -4.53 -6.52
C TYR A 150 6.60 -4.52 -7.25
N HIS A 151 5.58 -5.05 -6.60
CA HIS A 151 4.20 -4.95 -7.06
C HIS A 151 3.40 -4.11 -6.09
N MET A 152 2.67 -3.11 -6.60
CA MET A 152 1.81 -2.23 -5.82
C MET A 152 0.37 -2.50 -6.21
N PHE A 153 -0.40 -3.04 -5.28
CA PHE A 153 -1.82 -3.32 -5.45
C PHE A 153 -2.60 -2.16 -4.86
N VAL A 154 -3.22 -1.37 -5.72
CA VAL A 154 -4.01 -0.19 -5.35
C VAL A 154 -5.46 -0.62 -5.20
N PHE A 155 -6.00 -0.49 -4.00
CA PHE A 155 -7.37 -0.87 -3.68
C PHE A 155 -8.34 0.30 -3.77
N PRO A 156 -9.66 0.04 -3.77
CA PRO A 156 -10.67 1.08 -3.66
C PRO A 156 -10.49 1.94 -2.40
N VAL A 157 -11.01 3.16 -2.46
CA VAL A 157 -11.09 4.07 -1.31
C VAL A 157 -11.83 3.38 -0.15
N PHE A 158 -11.35 3.58 1.08
CA PHE A 158 -12.03 3.07 2.26
C PHE A 158 -13.37 3.76 2.50
N ASP A 159 -14.34 2.97 2.91
CA ASP A 159 -15.62 3.44 3.42
C ASP A 159 -15.61 3.51 4.95
N PHE A 160 -16.18 4.58 5.51
CA PHE A 160 -16.20 4.81 6.94
C PHE A 160 -17.63 4.93 7.46
N HIS A 161 -17.87 4.34 8.61
CA HIS A 161 -19.01 4.69 9.46
C HIS A 161 -18.64 5.87 10.36
N LYS A 162 -19.64 6.57 10.94
CA LYS A 162 -19.39 7.78 11.76
C LYS A 162 -18.39 7.58 12.91
N ASP A 163 -18.29 6.37 13.47
CA ASP A 163 -17.47 6.04 14.64
C ASP A 163 -16.46 4.88 14.38
N GLY A 164 -16.25 4.51 13.12
CA GLY A 164 -15.34 3.42 12.78
C GLY A 164 -15.15 3.20 11.30
N ILE A 165 -14.63 2.03 10.96
CA ILE A 165 -14.34 1.62 9.60
C ILE A 165 -15.27 0.49 9.15
N ILE A 166 -15.64 0.50 7.86
CA ILE A 166 -16.41 -0.58 7.24
C ILE A 166 -15.44 -1.53 6.54
N ILE A 167 -15.43 -2.78 6.97
CA ILE A 167 -14.72 -3.85 6.27
C ILE A 167 -15.68 -4.49 5.29
N ASN A 168 -15.47 -4.20 4.02
CA ASN A 168 -16.30 -4.70 2.94
C ASN A 168 -16.14 -6.21 2.74
N ASP A 169 -17.11 -6.82 2.09
CA ASP A 169 -17.06 -8.23 1.69
C ASP A 169 -15.84 -8.50 0.79
N GLN A 170 -15.27 -9.70 0.90
CA GLN A 170 -14.04 -10.10 0.20
C GLN A 170 -14.11 -9.90 -1.33
N GLU A 171 -15.30 -10.04 -1.93
CA GLU A 171 -15.48 -9.82 -3.36
C GLU A 171 -15.24 -8.37 -3.79
N LYS A 172 -15.42 -7.41 -2.87
CA LYS A 172 -15.18 -5.97 -3.10
C LYS A 172 -13.72 -5.56 -2.87
N LEU A 173 -12.90 -6.44 -2.32
CA LEU A 173 -11.50 -6.18 -1.98
C LEU A 173 -10.54 -6.53 -3.12
N LYS A 174 -10.96 -6.36 -4.36
CA LYS A 174 -10.06 -6.52 -5.52
C LYS A 174 -9.30 -5.22 -5.77
N PRO A 175 -8.00 -5.29 -6.08
CA PRO A 175 -7.26 -4.11 -6.45
C PRO A 175 -7.82 -3.51 -7.76
N ASN A 176 -7.98 -2.19 -7.78
CA ASN A 176 -8.42 -1.44 -8.96
C ASN A 176 -7.32 -1.35 -10.01
N ARG A 177 -6.07 -1.30 -9.56
CA ARG A 177 -4.87 -1.20 -10.39
C ARG A 177 -3.72 -1.96 -9.76
N ILE A 178 -2.84 -2.46 -10.58
CA ILE A 178 -1.60 -3.13 -10.17
C ILE A 178 -0.46 -2.47 -10.93
N PHE A 179 0.54 -1.98 -10.19
CA PHE A 179 1.76 -1.41 -10.75
C PHE A 179 2.94 -2.33 -10.46
N ARG A 180 3.92 -2.30 -11.34
CA ARG A 180 5.15 -3.08 -11.22
C ARG A 180 6.37 -2.20 -11.45
N VAL A 181 7.39 -2.37 -10.61
CA VAL A 181 8.73 -1.82 -10.77
C VAL A 181 9.72 -2.97 -10.75
N ASN A 182 10.67 -2.99 -11.66
CA ASN A 182 11.74 -3.98 -11.69
C ASN A 182 13.09 -3.25 -11.70
N PHE A 183 13.88 -3.41 -10.64
CA PHE A 183 15.23 -2.86 -10.50
C PHE A 183 16.33 -3.83 -10.96
N GLY A 184 15.98 -5.02 -11.47
CA GLY A 184 16.95 -5.96 -12.07
C GLY A 184 17.44 -5.48 -13.43
N SER A 185 18.74 -5.50 -13.63
CA SER A 185 19.36 -5.33 -14.94
C SER A 185 19.20 -6.66 -15.69
N SER A 186 18.29 -6.73 -16.60
CA SER A 186 18.17 -7.57 -17.80
C SER A 186 16.75 -8.04 -18.03
N LEU A 187 16.35 -7.91 -19.27
CA LEU A 187 15.08 -8.38 -19.85
C LEU A 187 15.03 -9.93 -20.01
N ASP A 188 15.97 -10.67 -19.44
CA ASP A 188 16.20 -12.07 -19.79
C ASP A 188 15.64 -13.12 -18.81
N ASP A 189 14.89 -12.70 -17.77
CA ASP A 189 14.25 -13.61 -16.82
C ASP A 189 12.71 -13.64 -17.00
N PHE A 190 12.27 -14.15 -18.13
CA PHE A 190 10.88 -14.56 -18.35
C PHE A 190 10.78 -16.05 -18.73
#